data_5581ee9443f88a1e0b4bdb00ef614088
#
_entry.id   5581ee9443f88a1e0b4bdb00ef614088
#
_cell.length_a   1.000
_cell.length_b   1.000
_cell.length_c   1.000
_cell.angle_alpha   90.00
_cell.angle_beta   90.00
_cell.angle_gamma   90.00
#
_symmetry.space_group_name_H-M   'P 1'
#
loop_
_entity.id
_entity.type
_entity.pdbx_description
1 polymer ?
#
loop_
_entity_poly.entity_id
_entity_poly.type
_entity_poly.pdbx_seq_one_letter_code
_entity_poly.pdbx_strand_id
1 'polypeptide(L)'
;NIKTGDILNFDYTGAVQSVTLPKGTYKLECWGAQGGNRSQDSASATVTDSGLGGYSIGILTLTQLTTCYIYVGGQGGMSSSTGNVKVEGGFNGGGFASHESTGEPGNGGGGATDVRIAQDSLYARIIVAGGGGGSGEDNETGGYGGGETGGAGSGNTSLTQASQTSGGTNSFGFGLGGNTYNGGAGGGGWYGGASRYSVSSYSTGSDSEGGGGGSGYVYTSSTAKNYPSGCLLNSSYYLTDAQTIAGNTSFTSPTGSSETGHSGNGYCRITVIECKNTALYTRINNSMKKATAFYFKLNNNKMYGVGSANYNGSVMNFDYTGSVQTATLTPGRYKLECWGAQGGNSNQSNGTYGNGGKGGYSTGILNVSTNTTIYITVGGQGQNGVLNTRTAGGFNGGGDGYGTNNFGGGGGASDISLMSPVFSHSSYFINNIRDTNSLLSRIIVAGGGGSAGYDVSNNAANGGAGGGTTGQDGLSNRVYHGTGGKQTTFGTGGSLEEPNRYSVQAKFGCGASASNSTDVAPGGGGGWYGGG
;
A
#
# COMPACT_ATOMS: atom_id res chain seq x y z
N ASN A 1 -25.20 -2.69 2.37
CA ASN A 1 -25.70 -3.20 1.07
C ASN A 1 -25.83 -2.04 0.08
N ILE A 2 -25.03 -2.04 -0.96
CA ILE A 2 -25.09 -1.06 -2.04
C ILE A 2 -26.39 -1.26 -2.83
N LYS A 3 -27.14 -0.18 -3.08
CA LYS A 3 -28.42 -0.20 -3.80
C LYS A 3 -28.48 0.94 -4.83
N THR A 4 -29.37 0.80 -5.80
CA THR A 4 -29.67 1.85 -6.78
C THR A 4 -29.99 3.19 -6.09
N GLY A 5 -29.36 4.25 -6.56
CA GLY A 5 -29.45 5.60 -6.01
C GLY A 5 -28.44 5.94 -4.92
N ASP A 6 -27.65 4.98 -4.43
CA ASP A 6 -26.60 5.28 -3.46
C ASP A 6 -25.49 6.12 -4.12
N ILE A 7 -24.94 7.05 -3.33
CA ILE A 7 -23.80 7.88 -3.70
C ILE A 7 -22.65 7.55 -2.71
N LEU A 8 -21.56 7.07 -3.24
CA LEU A 8 -20.35 6.74 -2.47
C LEU A 8 -19.33 7.84 -2.72
N ASN A 9 -18.97 8.54 -1.68
CA ASN A 9 -18.04 9.66 -1.73
C ASN A 9 -16.72 9.25 -1.09
N PHE A 10 -15.62 9.66 -1.70
CA PHE A 10 -14.26 9.36 -1.27
C PHE A 10 -13.47 10.67 -1.20
N ASP A 11 -13.27 11.15 0.02
CA ASP A 11 -12.41 12.27 0.32
C ASP A 11 -10.95 11.85 0.35
N TYR A 12 -10.06 12.81 0.33
CA TYR A 12 -8.63 12.58 0.50
C TYR A 12 -8.31 12.03 1.89
N THR A 13 -7.56 10.93 1.93
CA THR A 13 -7.12 10.29 3.19
C THR A 13 -5.60 10.09 3.26
N GLY A 14 -4.87 10.37 2.19
CA GLY A 14 -3.45 10.04 2.06
C GLY A 14 -3.16 8.54 1.90
N ALA A 15 -4.18 7.72 1.69
CA ALA A 15 -4.07 6.27 1.53
C ALA A 15 -5.09 5.74 0.51
N VAL A 16 -4.85 4.51 0.04
CA VAL A 16 -5.81 3.80 -0.82
C VAL A 16 -7.10 3.50 -0.05
N GLN A 17 -8.23 3.73 -0.71
CA GLN A 17 -9.55 3.34 -0.25
C GLN A 17 -10.08 2.25 -1.19
N SER A 18 -11.02 1.44 -0.73
CA SER A 18 -11.60 0.40 -1.59
C SER A 18 -13.10 0.20 -1.35
N VAL A 19 -13.78 -0.22 -2.39
CA VAL A 19 -15.18 -0.61 -2.34
C VAL A 19 -15.42 -1.81 -3.25
N THR A 20 -16.21 -2.77 -2.81
CA THR A 20 -16.63 -3.90 -3.66
C THR A 20 -18.04 -3.63 -4.17
N LEU A 21 -18.15 -3.42 -5.47
CA LEU A 21 -19.37 -3.10 -6.18
C LEU A 21 -20.05 -4.37 -6.71
N PRO A 22 -21.34 -4.58 -6.47
CA PRO A 22 -22.09 -5.69 -7.07
C PRO A 22 -22.27 -5.50 -8.57
N LYS A 23 -22.82 -6.50 -9.25
CA LYS A 23 -23.26 -6.39 -10.64
C LYS A 23 -24.23 -5.20 -10.78
N GLY A 24 -23.96 -4.31 -11.73
CA GLY A 24 -24.75 -3.08 -11.87
C GLY A 24 -24.11 -2.06 -12.82
N THR A 25 -24.68 -0.88 -12.84
CA THR A 25 -24.21 0.27 -13.62
C THR A 25 -23.89 1.43 -12.69
N TYR A 26 -22.73 2.04 -12.87
CA TYR A 26 -22.14 3.02 -11.98
C TYR A 26 -21.62 4.21 -12.75
N LYS A 27 -21.90 5.42 -12.27
CA LYS A 27 -21.21 6.62 -12.74
C LYS A 27 -19.99 6.85 -11.87
N LEU A 28 -18.84 6.92 -12.48
CA LEU A 28 -17.58 7.24 -11.84
C LEU A 28 -17.21 8.69 -12.15
N GLU A 29 -16.82 9.44 -11.13
CA GLU A 29 -16.39 10.83 -11.23
C GLU A 29 -15.12 11.01 -10.40
N CYS A 30 -14.08 11.56 -11.00
CA CYS A 30 -12.80 11.84 -10.37
C CYS A 30 -12.40 13.30 -10.58
N TRP A 31 -11.95 13.96 -9.53
CA TRP A 31 -11.38 15.30 -9.54
C TRP A 31 -9.92 15.20 -9.10
N GLY A 32 -8.99 15.69 -9.92
CA GLY A 32 -7.55 15.72 -9.59
C GLY A 32 -7.26 16.79 -8.54
N ALA A 33 -6.14 16.68 -7.85
CA ALA A 33 -5.74 17.65 -6.85
C ALA A 33 -5.05 18.87 -7.46
N GLN A 34 -5.11 19.99 -6.77
CA GLN A 34 -4.38 21.22 -7.08
C GLN A 34 -2.91 21.05 -6.75
N GLY A 35 -2.01 21.72 -7.48
CA GLY A 35 -0.61 21.90 -7.10
C GLY A 35 -0.45 22.83 -5.90
N GLY A 36 0.75 22.87 -5.33
CA GLY A 36 1.10 23.84 -4.28
C GLY A 36 1.15 25.26 -4.84
N ASN A 37 0.64 26.25 -4.10
CA ASN A 37 0.35 27.59 -4.60
C ASN A 37 0.88 28.72 -3.73
N ARG A 38 2.05 28.61 -3.18
CA ARG A 38 2.62 29.70 -2.39
C ARG A 38 3.71 30.43 -3.15
N SER A 39 3.68 31.78 -3.11
CA SER A 39 4.83 32.64 -3.41
C SER A 39 5.46 33.12 -2.13
N GLN A 40 6.78 33.17 -2.06
CA GLN A 40 7.54 33.61 -0.89
C GLN A 40 7.69 35.14 -0.83
N ASP A 41 7.83 35.79 -1.98
CA ASP A 41 8.18 37.20 -2.09
C ASP A 41 7.02 38.16 -2.00
N SER A 42 5.80 37.68 -1.97
CA SER A 42 4.66 38.58 -2.04
C SER A 42 3.57 38.17 -1.04
N ALA A 43 3.24 39.13 -0.18
CA ALA A 43 2.00 39.11 0.61
C ALA A 43 0.73 39.02 -0.27
N SER A 44 0.89 38.94 -1.57
CA SER A 44 -0.12 38.97 -2.64
C SER A 44 -0.28 37.64 -3.40
N ALA A 45 0.28 36.51 -2.90
CA ALA A 45 0.08 35.22 -3.55
C ALA A 45 -1.41 34.90 -3.65
N THR A 46 -1.93 34.75 -4.85
CA THR A 46 -3.32 34.37 -5.09
C THR A 46 -3.45 32.85 -5.20
N VAL A 47 -4.59 32.31 -4.78
CA VAL A 47 -4.90 30.87 -4.83
C VAL A 47 -4.82 30.28 -6.27
N THR A 48 -4.69 31.15 -7.26
CA THR A 48 -4.67 30.81 -8.69
C THR A 48 -3.29 30.54 -9.28
N ASP A 49 -2.23 30.67 -8.51
CA ASP A 49 -0.85 30.60 -9.03
C ASP A 49 -0.37 29.16 -9.29
N SER A 50 -1.04 28.12 -8.77
CA SER A 50 -0.76 26.73 -9.10
C SER A 50 -1.79 26.16 -10.07
N GLY A 51 -1.41 25.07 -10.73
CA GLY A 51 -2.33 24.33 -11.60
C GLY A 51 -3.49 23.74 -10.82
N LEU A 52 -4.70 23.97 -11.29
CA LEU A 52 -5.90 23.32 -10.75
C LEU A 52 -6.05 21.91 -11.31
N GLY A 53 -6.65 21.00 -10.54
CA GLY A 53 -6.91 19.64 -10.96
C GLY A 53 -7.95 19.54 -12.07
N GLY A 54 -7.84 18.50 -12.90
CA GLY A 54 -8.82 18.19 -13.94
C GLY A 54 -9.96 17.32 -13.43
N TYR A 55 -10.87 16.97 -14.31
CA TYR A 55 -12.03 16.15 -14.03
C TYR A 55 -12.16 15.02 -15.05
N SER A 56 -12.54 13.84 -14.60
CA SER A 56 -12.86 12.70 -15.47
C SER A 56 -14.15 12.03 -15.03
N ILE A 57 -14.95 11.61 -16.00
CA ILE A 57 -16.25 10.98 -15.78
C ILE A 57 -16.44 9.82 -16.75
N GLY A 58 -17.21 8.80 -16.34
CA GLY A 58 -17.60 7.69 -17.20
C GLY A 58 -18.58 6.75 -16.54
N ILE A 59 -19.28 5.97 -17.35
CA ILE A 59 -20.23 4.95 -16.91
C ILE A 59 -19.59 3.58 -17.00
N LEU A 60 -19.52 2.88 -15.86
CA LEU A 60 -19.03 1.51 -15.73
C LEU A 60 -20.20 0.54 -15.60
N THR A 61 -20.22 -0.52 -16.40
CA THR A 61 -21.18 -1.62 -16.23
C THR A 61 -20.45 -2.88 -15.79
N LEU A 62 -20.76 -3.36 -14.60
CA LEU A 62 -20.19 -4.58 -14.01
C LEU A 62 -21.13 -5.76 -14.20
N THR A 63 -20.61 -6.87 -14.70
CA THR A 63 -21.35 -8.13 -14.87
C THR A 63 -21.26 -9.05 -13.66
N GLN A 64 -20.34 -8.78 -12.74
CA GLN A 64 -20.08 -9.54 -11.52
C GLN A 64 -19.64 -8.61 -10.38
N LEU A 65 -19.58 -9.17 -9.17
CA LEU A 65 -19.03 -8.50 -7.99
C LEU A 65 -17.55 -8.17 -8.24
N THR A 66 -17.17 -6.90 -8.10
CA THR A 66 -15.82 -6.42 -8.47
C THR A 66 -15.33 -5.39 -7.45
N THR A 67 -14.09 -5.54 -7.01
CA THR A 67 -13.45 -4.55 -6.12
C THR A 67 -12.83 -3.41 -6.94
N CYS A 68 -13.11 -2.20 -6.51
CA CYS A 68 -12.48 -0.97 -6.98
C CYS A 68 -11.55 -0.43 -5.89
N TYR A 69 -10.36 0.01 -6.28
CA TYR A 69 -9.39 0.69 -5.43
C TYR A 69 -9.36 2.16 -5.86
N ILE A 70 -9.58 3.05 -4.91
CA ILE A 70 -9.74 4.48 -5.14
C ILE A 70 -8.52 5.20 -4.54
N TYR A 71 -7.82 5.92 -5.37
CA TYR A 71 -6.71 6.77 -5.02
C TYR A 71 -7.14 8.22 -5.22
N VAL A 72 -7.32 8.94 -4.14
CA VAL A 72 -7.69 10.36 -4.17
C VAL A 72 -6.43 11.19 -4.05
N GLY A 73 -6.17 12.04 -5.03
CA GLY A 73 -4.97 12.87 -5.09
C GLY A 73 -4.86 13.83 -3.91
N GLY A 74 -3.67 13.98 -3.38
CA GLY A 74 -3.34 15.00 -2.39
C GLY A 74 -2.96 16.30 -3.07
N GLN A 75 -3.31 17.44 -2.48
CA GLN A 75 -2.80 18.74 -2.90
C GLN A 75 -1.27 18.76 -2.80
N GLY A 76 -0.61 19.41 -3.74
CA GLY A 76 0.83 19.64 -3.68
C GLY A 76 1.24 20.44 -2.45
N GLY A 77 2.38 20.11 -1.86
CA GLY A 77 2.94 20.85 -0.74
C GLY A 77 3.23 22.31 -1.11
N MET A 78 3.11 23.20 -0.13
CA MET A 78 3.41 24.63 -0.26
C MET A 78 4.70 24.94 0.51
N SER A 79 5.60 25.68 -0.11
CA SER A 79 6.82 26.13 0.56
C SER A 79 6.47 27.08 1.71
N SER A 80 7.17 26.98 2.83
CA SER A 80 6.89 27.78 4.04
C SER A 80 8.05 28.64 4.50
N SER A 81 9.24 28.45 3.93
CA SER A 81 10.47 29.13 4.35
C SER A 81 11.53 29.13 3.27
N THR A 82 12.46 30.08 3.36
CA THR A 82 13.71 30.05 2.62
C THR A 82 14.68 29.01 3.19
N GLY A 83 15.53 28.42 2.35
CA GLY A 83 16.58 27.49 2.73
C GLY A 83 16.36 26.06 2.28
N ASN A 84 17.12 25.15 2.81
CA ASN A 84 17.22 23.73 2.43
C ASN A 84 15.94 22.94 2.73
N VAL A 85 14.89 23.20 2.01
CA VAL A 85 13.57 22.60 2.25
C VAL A 85 13.14 21.77 1.05
N LYS A 86 12.74 20.55 1.31
CA LYS A 86 12.00 19.73 0.36
C LYS A 86 10.50 19.97 0.55
N VAL A 87 9.83 20.36 -0.51
CA VAL A 87 8.37 20.54 -0.56
C VAL A 87 7.75 19.32 -1.22
N GLU A 88 7.01 18.55 -0.47
CA GLU A 88 6.47 17.27 -0.94
C GLU A 88 5.42 17.45 -2.03
N GLY A 89 5.39 16.50 -2.96
CA GLY A 89 4.31 16.36 -3.92
C GLY A 89 3.04 15.76 -3.29
N GLY A 90 1.91 16.02 -3.91
CA GLY A 90 0.64 15.45 -3.50
C GLY A 90 0.61 13.93 -3.65
N PHE A 91 -0.06 13.24 -2.73
CA PHE A 91 -0.27 11.79 -2.78
C PHE A 91 -0.85 11.38 -4.14
N ASN A 92 -0.46 10.21 -4.63
CA ASN A 92 -0.78 9.63 -5.93
C ASN A 92 -0.16 10.39 -7.10
N GLY A 93 1.14 10.62 -7.02
CA GLY A 93 2.00 10.90 -8.17
C GLY A 93 2.41 12.35 -8.39
N GLY A 94 2.08 13.28 -7.50
CA GLY A 94 2.64 14.64 -7.53
C GLY A 94 4.14 14.62 -7.32
N GLY A 95 4.90 15.40 -8.12
CA GLY A 95 6.33 15.58 -7.94
C GLY A 95 6.65 16.48 -6.77
N PHE A 96 7.83 16.34 -6.16
CA PHE A 96 8.33 17.24 -5.12
C PHE A 96 9.22 18.34 -5.70
N ALA A 97 9.26 19.47 -5.01
CA ALA A 97 10.22 20.55 -5.26
C ALA A 97 11.29 20.58 -4.17
N SER A 98 12.50 21.00 -4.50
CA SER A 98 13.59 21.15 -3.54
C SER A 98 14.49 22.31 -3.92
N HIS A 99 15.21 22.86 -2.94
CA HIS A 99 16.23 23.89 -3.12
C HIS A 99 17.43 23.68 -2.19
N GLU A 100 18.63 24.12 -2.56
CA GLU A 100 19.81 24.14 -1.69
C GLU A 100 20.07 25.55 -1.11
N SER A 101 20.36 25.60 0.15
CA SER A 101 20.95 26.67 0.94
C SER A 101 20.14 27.95 1.17
N THR A 102 20.09 28.95 0.32
CA THR A 102 19.54 30.27 0.64
C THR A 102 18.42 30.75 -0.27
N GLY A 103 18.03 29.91 -1.22
CA GLY A 103 16.95 30.22 -2.14
C GLY A 103 15.59 29.71 -1.65
N GLU A 104 14.59 29.96 -2.42
CA GLU A 104 13.21 29.60 -2.16
C GLU A 104 12.81 28.39 -3.00
N PRO A 105 12.33 27.30 -2.42
CA PRO A 105 11.85 26.18 -3.21
C PRO A 105 10.52 26.56 -3.88
N GLY A 106 10.32 26.13 -5.11
CA GLY A 106 9.00 26.10 -5.71
C GLY A 106 8.06 25.14 -4.97
N ASN A 107 6.91 24.90 -5.50
CA ASN A 107 5.86 24.16 -4.84
C ASN A 107 5.67 22.75 -5.44
N GLY A 108 5.13 21.82 -4.65
CA GLY A 108 4.87 20.46 -5.06
C GLY A 108 3.75 20.36 -6.08
N GLY A 109 3.82 19.39 -6.99
CA GLY A 109 2.71 19.06 -7.90
C GLY A 109 1.57 18.36 -7.18
N GLY A 110 0.33 18.57 -7.61
CA GLY A 110 -0.86 17.88 -7.10
C GLY A 110 -0.93 16.43 -7.57
N GLY A 111 -1.52 15.55 -6.77
CA GLY A 111 -1.71 14.15 -7.12
C GLY A 111 -2.89 13.92 -8.07
N ALA A 112 -2.86 12.83 -8.81
CA ALA A 112 -4.01 12.38 -9.60
C ALA A 112 -5.07 11.71 -8.71
N THR A 113 -6.33 11.76 -9.15
CA THR A 113 -7.39 10.90 -8.58
C THR A 113 -7.73 9.82 -9.59
N ASP A 114 -7.66 8.56 -9.18
CA ASP A 114 -7.94 7.43 -10.08
C ASP A 114 -8.73 6.31 -9.42
N VAL A 115 -9.40 5.51 -10.27
CA VAL A 115 -10.04 4.24 -9.87
C VAL A 115 -9.37 3.10 -10.61
N ARG A 116 -8.88 2.13 -9.84
CA ARG A 116 -8.31 0.86 -10.32
C ARG A 116 -9.29 -0.26 -10.06
N ILE A 117 -9.41 -1.18 -11.00
CA ILE A 117 -10.44 -2.21 -10.94
C ILE A 117 -9.85 -3.61 -10.89
N ALA A 118 -10.44 -4.46 -10.05
CA ALA A 118 -10.08 -5.85 -9.81
C ALA A 118 -8.68 -6.07 -9.22
N GLN A 119 -7.71 -5.23 -9.55
CA GLN A 119 -6.34 -5.29 -9.03
C GLN A 119 -5.87 -3.91 -8.59
N ASP A 120 -5.13 -3.84 -7.50
CA ASP A 120 -4.49 -2.61 -7.03
C ASP A 120 -3.16 -2.39 -7.77
N SER A 121 -3.26 -1.83 -8.97
CA SER A 121 -2.12 -1.60 -9.86
C SER A 121 -2.33 -0.37 -10.73
N LEU A 122 -1.25 0.37 -11.03
CA LEU A 122 -1.28 1.44 -12.04
C LEU A 122 -1.76 0.93 -13.41
N TYR A 123 -1.54 -0.35 -13.72
CA TYR A 123 -1.96 -0.99 -14.97
C TYR A 123 -3.42 -1.50 -14.95
N ALA A 124 -4.17 -1.19 -13.88
CA ALA A 124 -5.60 -1.48 -13.74
C ALA A 124 -6.47 -0.21 -13.62
N ARG A 125 -5.93 0.97 -13.96
CA ARG A 125 -6.67 2.24 -13.91
C ARG A 125 -7.67 2.35 -15.06
N ILE A 126 -8.93 2.56 -14.72
CA ILE A 126 -10.02 2.75 -15.71
C ILE A 126 -10.41 4.20 -15.90
N ILE A 127 -10.12 5.07 -14.92
CA ILE A 127 -10.40 6.50 -14.97
C ILE A 127 -9.35 7.24 -14.15
N VAL A 128 -8.84 8.34 -14.68
CA VAL A 128 -7.81 9.18 -14.05
C VAL A 128 -8.13 10.65 -14.31
N ALA A 129 -8.23 11.43 -13.26
CA ALA A 129 -8.24 12.89 -13.32
C ALA A 129 -6.84 13.39 -12.93
N GLY A 130 -6.19 14.12 -13.83
CA GLY A 130 -4.83 14.63 -13.61
C GLY A 130 -4.78 15.72 -12.56
N GLY A 131 -3.71 15.74 -11.76
CA GLY A 131 -3.38 16.80 -10.81
C GLY A 131 -2.66 17.97 -11.49
N GLY A 132 -2.79 19.15 -10.91
CA GLY A 132 -2.12 20.37 -11.39
C GLY A 132 -0.64 20.43 -11.02
N GLY A 133 0.17 21.15 -11.77
CA GLY A 133 1.55 21.46 -11.45
C GLY A 133 1.67 22.48 -10.31
N GLY A 134 2.75 22.43 -9.56
CA GLY A 134 3.10 23.42 -8.54
C GLY A 134 3.50 24.77 -9.17
N SER A 135 3.29 25.87 -8.45
CA SER A 135 3.83 27.18 -8.84
C SER A 135 5.34 27.26 -8.62
N GLY A 136 6.00 28.14 -9.38
CA GLY A 136 7.38 28.49 -9.16
C GLY A 136 7.57 29.36 -7.91
N GLU A 137 8.80 29.81 -7.68
CA GLU A 137 9.15 30.66 -6.52
C GLU A 137 8.73 32.12 -6.72
N ASP A 138 8.83 32.67 -7.93
CA ASP A 138 8.61 34.09 -8.29
C ASP A 138 7.25 34.36 -8.96
N ASN A 139 6.19 33.66 -8.57
CA ASN A 139 4.83 33.76 -9.13
C ASN A 139 4.61 33.08 -10.49
N GLU A 140 5.47 32.19 -10.94
CA GLU A 140 5.20 31.36 -12.12
C GLU A 140 4.07 30.38 -11.81
N THR A 141 3.08 30.39 -12.70
CA THR A 141 1.89 29.58 -12.52
C THR A 141 2.12 28.12 -12.91
N GLY A 142 1.61 27.20 -12.11
CA GLY A 142 1.54 25.78 -12.46
C GLY A 142 0.53 25.48 -13.57
N GLY A 143 0.81 24.50 -14.40
CA GLY A 143 -0.08 24.01 -15.45
C GLY A 143 -1.27 23.22 -14.89
N TYR A 144 -2.45 23.37 -15.48
CA TYR A 144 -3.66 22.65 -15.10
C TYR A 144 -3.51 21.13 -15.34
N GLY A 145 -4.13 20.32 -14.49
CA GLY A 145 -4.23 18.88 -14.66
C GLY A 145 -5.43 18.47 -15.52
N GLY A 146 -5.48 17.22 -15.94
CA GLY A 146 -6.57 16.61 -16.66
C GLY A 146 -6.62 16.96 -18.16
N GLY A 147 -7.73 16.62 -18.78
CA GLY A 147 -7.83 16.60 -20.23
C GLY A 147 -6.97 15.47 -20.85
N GLU A 148 -6.93 15.39 -22.18
CA GLU A 148 -6.05 14.45 -22.88
C GLU A 148 -4.57 14.88 -22.76
N THR A 149 -4.35 16.18 -22.51
CA THR A 149 -3.04 16.78 -22.33
C THR A 149 -3.09 17.71 -21.12
N GLY A 150 -2.16 17.54 -20.21
CA GLY A 150 -2.00 18.45 -19.07
C GLY A 150 -1.49 19.82 -19.52
N GLY A 151 -1.76 20.87 -18.74
CA GLY A 151 -1.33 22.23 -19.03
C GLY A 151 0.18 22.42 -18.82
N ALA A 152 0.77 23.36 -19.55
CA ALA A 152 2.12 23.84 -19.30
C ALA A 152 2.11 24.78 -18.10
N GLY A 153 3.16 24.74 -17.27
CA GLY A 153 3.46 25.82 -16.36
C GLY A 153 3.99 27.05 -17.09
N SER A 154 3.84 28.25 -16.49
CA SER A 154 4.41 29.47 -17.04
C SER A 154 5.93 29.53 -16.90
N GLY A 155 6.58 30.44 -17.64
CA GLY A 155 8.03 30.64 -17.61
C GLY A 155 8.80 29.88 -18.68
N ASN A 156 8.30 28.72 -19.15
CA ASN A 156 8.99 27.93 -20.15
C ASN A 156 8.08 27.38 -21.26
N THR A 157 8.36 27.78 -22.49
CA THR A 157 7.65 27.32 -23.68
C THR A 157 8.27 26.06 -24.31
N SER A 158 9.38 25.57 -23.82
CA SER A 158 10.13 24.46 -24.42
C SER A 158 9.83 23.09 -23.80
N LEU A 159 9.12 23.02 -22.66
CA LEU A 159 8.76 21.76 -22.03
C LEU A 159 7.61 21.06 -22.76
N THR A 160 7.78 19.77 -23.03
CA THR A 160 6.67 18.95 -23.52
C THR A 160 5.68 18.66 -22.40
N GLN A 161 4.38 18.73 -22.72
CA GLN A 161 3.30 18.47 -21.77
C GLN A 161 3.05 16.97 -21.66
N ALA A 162 2.46 16.56 -20.53
CA ALA A 162 1.95 15.20 -20.36
C ALA A 162 0.77 14.96 -21.31
N SER A 163 0.78 13.84 -22.00
CA SER A 163 -0.29 13.40 -22.90
C SER A 163 -0.86 12.05 -22.47
N GLN A 164 -1.75 11.46 -23.27
CA GLN A 164 -2.21 10.08 -23.02
C GLN A 164 -1.20 9.00 -23.47
N THR A 165 -0.10 9.38 -24.11
CA THR A 165 0.90 8.45 -24.63
C THR A 165 2.31 8.67 -24.07
N SER A 166 2.57 9.82 -23.45
CA SER A 166 3.90 10.17 -22.92
C SER A 166 3.79 11.12 -21.73
N GLY A 167 4.77 11.02 -20.85
CA GLY A 167 4.96 11.98 -19.77
C GLY A 167 5.50 13.32 -20.29
N GLY A 168 5.32 14.37 -19.50
CA GLY A 168 5.95 15.66 -19.72
C GLY A 168 7.47 15.59 -19.55
N THR A 169 8.17 16.62 -19.98
CA THR A 169 9.63 16.73 -19.81
C THR A 169 10.02 16.49 -18.35
N ASN A 170 11.06 15.68 -18.12
CA ASN A 170 11.58 15.31 -16.81
C ASN A 170 10.55 14.65 -15.85
N SER A 171 9.35 14.28 -16.32
CA SER A 171 8.45 13.45 -15.53
C SER A 171 9.01 12.04 -15.35
N PHE A 172 8.55 11.34 -14.31
CA PHE A 172 8.86 9.91 -14.15
C PHE A 172 7.96 9.01 -15.01
N GLY A 173 7.17 9.59 -15.91
CA GLY A 173 6.37 8.89 -16.91
C GLY A 173 5.00 8.49 -16.40
N PHE A 174 4.67 7.20 -16.48
CA PHE A 174 3.34 6.67 -16.21
C PHE A 174 2.94 6.83 -14.73
N GLY A 175 2.01 7.71 -14.45
CA GLY A 175 1.49 8.01 -13.11
C GLY A 175 2.19 9.15 -12.36
N LEU A 176 3.43 9.48 -12.70
CA LEU A 176 4.30 10.25 -11.82
C LEU A 176 4.79 11.55 -12.48
N GLY A 177 4.51 12.69 -11.82
CA GLY A 177 5.01 14.01 -12.18
C GLY A 177 6.51 14.15 -11.96
N GLY A 178 7.11 15.16 -12.61
CA GLY A 178 8.53 15.46 -12.48
C GLY A 178 8.85 16.14 -11.15
N ASN A 179 9.91 15.65 -10.50
CA ASN A 179 10.50 16.36 -9.38
C ASN A 179 11.39 17.50 -9.92
N THR A 180 11.51 18.56 -9.16
CA THR A 180 12.29 19.70 -9.60
C THR A 180 13.25 20.19 -8.53
N TYR A 181 14.26 20.88 -9.01
CA TYR A 181 15.15 21.71 -8.22
C TYR A 181 14.90 23.16 -8.66
N ASN A 182 14.53 24.06 -7.80
CA ASN A 182 14.01 25.41 -8.10
C ASN A 182 12.84 25.38 -9.08
N GLY A 183 11.73 25.92 -8.73
CA GLY A 183 10.55 25.97 -9.56
C GLY A 183 9.44 24.98 -9.14
N GLY A 184 8.36 24.99 -9.86
CA GLY A 184 7.20 24.14 -9.61
C GLY A 184 7.39 22.70 -10.09
N ALA A 185 6.93 21.73 -9.29
CA ALA A 185 6.99 20.32 -9.64
C ALA A 185 5.78 19.87 -10.47
N GLY A 186 5.96 18.82 -11.26
CA GLY A 186 4.91 18.28 -12.13
C GLY A 186 3.78 17.59 -11.38
N GLY A 187 2.53 17.74 -11.85
CA GLY A 187 1.36 17.05 -11.33
C GLY A 187 1.33 15.56 -11.69
N GLY A 188 0.71 14.72 -10.85
CA GLY A 188 0.42 13.32 -11.14
C GLY A 188 -0.70 13.18 -12.20
N GLY A 189 -0.75 12.05 -12.92
CA GLY A 189 -1.77 11.87 -13.95
C GLY A 189 -1.81 10.45 -14.52
N TRP A 190 -2.48 10.31 -15.67
CA TRP A 190 -2.27 9.12 -16.51
C TRP A 190 -0.81 9.00 -16.88
N TYR A 191 -0.25 10.09 -17.42
CA TYR A 191 1.17 10.39 -17.40
C TYR A 191 1.40 11.67 -16.59
N GLY A 192 2.54 11.75 -15.94
CA GLY A 192 2.89 12.87 -15.07
C GLY A 192 3.32 14.12 -15.83
N GLY A 193 3.03 15.27 -15.23
CA GLY A 193 3.36 16.59 -15.73
C GLY A 193 4.86 16.88 -15.73
N ALA A 194 5.26 17.86 -16.54
CA ALA A 194 6.64 18.27 -16.70
C ALA A 194 7.21 18.99 -15.48
N SER A 195 8.53 18.88 -15.31
CA SER A 195 9.34 19.80 -14.49
C SER A 195 10.55 20.26 -15.30
N ARG A 196 11.12 21.42 -14.97
CA ARG A 196 12.26 21.92 -15.74
C ARG A 196 13.54 21.16 -15.45
N TYR A 197 13.91 21.02 -14.20
CA TYR A 197 15.16 20.39 -13.81
C TYR A 197 14.91 19.04 -13.15
N SER A 198 15.62 18.03 -13.62
CA SER A 198 15.76 16.79 -12.86
C SER A 198 16.57 17.08 -11.60
N VAL A 199 16.21 16.47 -10.47
CA VAL A 199 16.97 16.58 -9.20
C VAL A 199 18.44 16.21 -9.33
N SER A 200 18.84 15.60 -10.44
CA SER A 200 20.23 15.21 -10.72
C SER A 200 21.02 16.23 -11.56
N SER A 201 20.37 17.26 -12.09
CA SER A 201 21.03 18.28 -12.91
C SER A 201 20.91 19.65 -12.26
N TYR A 202 21.78 19.91 -11.30
CA TYR A 202 21.96 21.20 -10.67
C TYR A 202 22.45 22.25 -11.69
N SER A 203 21.73 23.35 -11.81
CA SER A 203 22.19 24.57 -12.48
C SER A 203 21.88 25.76 -11.60
N THR A 204 22.89 26.55 -11.33
CA THR A 204 22.82 27.81 -10.55
C THR A 204 22.08 28.96 -11.26
N GLY A 205 21.16 28.65 -12.17
CA GLY A 205 20.35 29.62 -12.89
C GLY A 205 19.06 29.92 -12.16
N SER A 206 18.81 31.19 -11.95
CA SER A 206 17.64 31.80 -11.34
C SER A 206 16.41 31.73 -12.24
N ASP A 207 15.90 30.56 -12.54
CA ASP A 207 14.72 30.46 -13.41
C ASP A 207 13.65 29.60 -12.72
N SER A 208 12.81 30.30 -12.00
CA SER A 208 11.61 29.77 -11.38
C SER A 208 10.55 29.53 -12.45
N GLU A 209 10.26 28.29 -12.75
CA GLU A 209 9.21 27.93 -13.71
C GLU A 209 8.12 27.13 -13.03
N GLY A 210 6.88 27.31 -13.47
CA GLY A 210 5.77 26.52 -13.01
C GLY A 210 5.88 25.07 -13.50
N GLY A 211 5.48 24.10 -12.67
CA GLY A 211 5.38 22.70 -13.06
C GLY A 211 4.21 22.46 -14.02
N GLY A 212 4.33 21.49 -14.93
CA GLY A 212 3.23 21.08 -15.81
C GLY A 212 2.19 20.22 -15.08
N GLY A 213 0.95 20.25 -15.53
CA GLY A 213 -0.10 19.35 -15.05
C GLY A 213 0.00 17.95 -15.64
N GLY A 214 -0.48 16.93 -14.91
CA GLY A 214 -0.59 15.57 -15.40
C GLY A 214 -1.80 15.37 -16.31
N SER A 215 -1.74 14.43 -17.25
CA SER A 215 -2.86 14.13 -18.15
C SER A 215 -3.96 13.30 -17.48
N GLY A 216 -5.19 13.40 -18.00
CA GLY A 216 -6.33 12.57 -17.64
C GLY A 216 -6.47 11.35 -18.56
N TYR A 217 -7.31 10.39 -18.15
CA TYR A 217 -7.57 9.19 -18.95
C TYR A 217 -8.91 8.55 -18.60
N VAL A 218 -9.56 7.98 -19.57
CA VAL A 218 -10.73 7.11 -19.42
C VAL A 218 -10.55 5.85 -20.28
N TYR A 219 -10.78 4.67 -19.70
CA TYR A 219 -10.61 3.40 -20.39
C TYR A 219 -11.84 3.07 -21.22
N THR A 220 -11.75 3.28 -22.51
CA THR A 220 -12.82 3.01 -23.49
C THR A 220 -12.33 2.08 -24.59
N SER A 221 -13.20 1.62 -25.46
CA SER A 221 -12.80 0.81 -26.63
C SER A 221 -11.82 1.54 -27.58
N SER A 222 -11.83 2.87 -27.57
CA SER A 222 -10.91 3.68 -28.39
C SER A 222 -9.56 3.91 -27.71
N THR A 223 -9.55 4.20 -26.39
CA THR A 223 -8.31 4.53 -25.66
C THR A 223 -7.54 3.30 -25.22
N ALA A 224 -8.22 2.15 -25.06
CA ALA A 224 -7.60 0.88 -24.63
C ALA A 224 -6.46 0.40 -25.53
N LYS A 225 -6.52 0.70 -26.83
CA LYS A 225 -5.47 0.35 -27.81
C LYS A 225 -4.12 1.04 -27.54
N ASN A 226 -4.15 2.17 -26.85
CA ASN A 226 -2.98 2.96 -26.50
C ASN A 226 -2.58 2.78 -25.02
N TYR A 227 -3.17 1.79 -24.34
CA TYR A 227 -2.79 1.49 -22.95
C TYR A 227 -1.33 1.03 -22.91
N PRO A 228 -0.50 1.49 -21.95
CA PRO A 228 0.88 1.04 -21.83
C PRO A 228 1.00 -0.49 -21.70
N SER A 229 2.14 -1.03 -22.13
CA SER A 229 2.44 -2.45 -21.97
C SER A 229 2.26 -2.90 -20.52
N GLY A 230 1.60 -4.04 -20.31
CA GLY A 230 1.27 -4.55 -18.97
C GLY A 230 -0.17 -4.30 -18.52
N CYS A 231 -1.04 -3.80 -19.40
CA CYS A 231 -2.47 -3.62 -19.12
C CYS A 231 -3.10 -4.89 -18.51
N LEU A 232 -3.74 -4.73 -17.35
CA LEU A 232 -4.42 -5.79 -16.61
C LEU A 232 -5.93 -5.81 -16.84
N LEU A 233 -6.42 -4.95 -17.73
CA LEU A 233 -7.84 -4.76 -18.03
C LEU A 233 -8.26 -5.54 -19.28
N ASN A 234 -9.58 -5.70 -19.43
CA ASN A 234 -10.19 -6.26 -20.62
C ASN A 234 -11.45 -5.47 -20.99
N SER A 235 -12.08 -5.80 -22.11
CA SER A 235 -13.23 -5.08 -22.66
C SER A 235 -14.46 -5.02 -21.75
N SER A 236 -14.56 -5.86 -20.73
CA SER A 236 -15.69 -5.82 -19.77
C SER A 236 -15.64 -4.59 -18.84
N TYR A 237 -14.53 -3.87 -18.82
CA TYR A 237 -14.32 -2.67 -18.01
C TYR A 237 -14.33 -1.39 -18.83
N TYR A 238 -14.68 -1.44 -20.12
CA TYR A 238 -14.82 -0.22 -20.92
C TYR A 238 -15.88 0.71 -20.35
N LEU A 239 -15.50 1.96 -20.17
CA LEU A 239 -16.42 3.02 -19.82
C LEU A 239 -17.19 3.50 -21.06
N THR A 240 -18.47 3.83 -20.87
CA THR A 240 -19.30 4.54 -21.83
C THR A 240 -19.57 5.96 -21.34
N ASP A 241 -20.01 6.86 -22.21
CA ASP A 241 -20.27 8.28 -21.89
C ASP A 241 -19.11 8.90 -21.09
N ALA A 242 -17.89 8.58 -21.52
CA ALA A 242 -16.68 8.86 -20.78
C ALA A 242 -15.88 9.99 -21.42
N GLN A 243 -15.39 10.88 -20.59
CA GLN A 243 -14.54 11.99 -21.00
C GLN A 243 -13.59 12.42 -19.89
N THR A 244 -12.48 13.05 -20.28
CA THR A 244 -11.58 13.77 -19.36
C THR A 244 -11.57 15.24 -19.74
N ILE A 245 -11.63 16.11 -18.74
CA ILE A 245 -11.78 17.56 -18.89
C ILE A 245 -10.62 18.26 -18.18
N ALA A 246 -10.04 19.24 -18.84
CA ALA A 246 -8.89 19.97 -18.34
C ALA A 246 -9.28 20.95 -17.21
N GLY A 247 -8.38 21.15 -16.27
CA GLY A 247 -8.56 22.02 -15.11
C GLY A 247 -8.62 23.51 -15.41
N ASN A 248 -8.47 23.93 -16.66
CA ASN A 248 -8.77 25.29 -17.13
C ASN A 248 -10.16 25.44 -17.75
N THR A 249 -10.99 24.41 -17.67
CA THR A 249 -12.34 24.33 -18.23
C THR A 249 -13.35 24.13 -17.11
N SER A 250 -14.58 24.60 -17.30
CA SER A 250 -15.66 24.43 -16.33
C SER A 250 -16.26 23.02 -16.36
N PHE A 251 -16.49 22.47 -15.19
CA PHE A 251 -17.16 21.19 -14.96
C PHE A 251 -17.92 21.20 -13.63
N THR A 252 -18.66 20.14 -13.35
CA THR A 252 -19.41 20.00 -12.10
C THR A 252 -18.45 19.72 -10.92
N SER A 253 -18.54 20.51 -9.86
CA SER A 253 -17.79 20.31 -8.61
C SER A 253 -18.32 19.12 -7.78
N PRO A 254 -17.58 18.66 -6.76
CA PRO A 254 -18.09 17.67 -5.83
C PRO A 254 -19.38 18.08 -5.10
N THR A 255 -19.64 19.37 -4.94
CA THR A 255 -20.87 19.90 -4.33
C THR A 255 -22.04 20.03 -5.28
N GLY A 256 -21.83 19.76 -6.58
CA GLY A 256 -22.85 19.84 -7.63
C GLY A 256 -22.97 21.22 -8.29
N SER A 257 -22.20 22.22 -7.86
CA SER A 257 -22.08 23.53 -8.53
C SER A 257 -21.11 23.45 -9.72
N SER A 258 -21.02 24.50 -10.53
CA SER A 258 -19.97 24.62 -11.55
C SER A 258 -18.68 25.15 -10.92
N GLU A 259 -17.54 24.58 -11.30
CA GLU A 259 -16.20 25.10 -10.99
C GLU A 259 -15.32 25.08 -12.22
N THR A 260 -14.31 25.96 -12.28
CA THR A 260 -13.28 25.94 -13.32
C THR A 260 -11.99 25.46 -12.71
N GLY A 261 -11.65 24.20 -12.97
CA GLY A 261 -10.56 23.49 -12.29
C GLY A 261 -10.87 23.18 -10.83
N HIS A 262 -10.35 22.06 -10.35
CA HIS A 262 -10.57 21.61 -8.97
C HIS A 262 -9.45 22.10 -8.05
N SER A 263 -9.84 22.75 -6.94
CA SER A 263 -8.91 23.28 -5.93
C SER A 263 -8.77 22.37 -4.72
N GLY A 264 -7.62 22.42 -4.06
CA GLY A 264 -7.33 21.62 -2.88
C GLY A 264 -7.03 20.16 -3.20
N ASN A 265 -7.38 19.28 -2.28
CA ASN A 265 -7.26 17.83 -2.49
C ASN A 265 -8.27 17.35 -3.53
N GLY A 266 -7.93 16.29 -4.25
CA GLY A 266 -8.82 15.62 -5.18
C GLY A 266 -10.05 15.01 -4.50
N TYR A 267 -10.93 14.47 -5.33
CA TYR A 267 -12.16 13.82 -4.88
C TYR A 267 -12.58 12.71 -5.84
N CYS A 268 -13.27 11.69 -5.32
CA CYS A 268 -13.88 10.66 -6.15
C CYS A 268 -15.31 10.37 -5.70
N ARG A 269 -16.20 10.18 -6.68
CA ARG A 269 -17.59 9.79 -6.44
C ARG A 269 -17.98 8.61 -7.31
N ILE A 270 -18.68 7.65 -6.71
CA ILE A 270 -19.32 6.55 -7.40
C ILE A 270 -20.83 6.67 -7.16
N THR A 271 -21.61 6.94 -8.19
CA THR A 271 -23.08 6.96 -8.11
C THR A 271 -23.63 5.64 -8.66
N VAL A 272 -24.45 4.97 -7.89
CA VAL A 272 -25.07 3.69 -8.27
C VAL A 272 -26.30 3.97 -9.13
N ILE A 273 -26.16 3.89 -10.47
CA ILE A 273 -27.27 4.12 -11.42
C ILE A 273 -28.24 2.94 -11.38
N GLU A 274 -27.71 1.73 -11.43
CA GLU A 274 -28.48 0.49 -11.33
C GLU A 274 -27.68 -0.55 -10.55
N CYS A 275 -28.28 -1.15 -9.54
CA CYS A 275 -27.72 -2.28 -8.84
C CYS A 275 -28.61 -3.50 -9.03
N LYS A 276 -28.11 -4.49 -9.79
CA LYS A 276 -28.81 -5.75 -10.03
C LYS A 276 -28.53 -6.72 -8.88
N ASN A 277 -29.01 -6.38 -7.70
CA ASN A 277 -29.13 -7.37 -6.64
C ASN A 277 -30.15 -8.42 -7.10
N THR A 278 -29.70 -9.56 -7.58
CA THR A 278 -30.55 -10.70 -7.91
C THR A 278 -31.10 -11.27 -6.61
N ALA A 279 -32.11 -10.61 -6.05
CA ALA A 279 -32.90 -11.24 -5.01
C ALA A 279 -33.72 -12.34 -5.68
N LEU A 280 -33.37 -13.60 -5.45
CA LEU A 280 -34.25 -14.70 -5.82
C LEU A 280 -35.43 -14.71 -4.86
N TYR A 281 -36.61 -14.73 -5.44
CA TYR A 281 -37.86 -14.86 -4.70
C TYR A 281 -38.36 -16.30 -4.83
N THR A 282 -38.80 -16.88 -3.74
CA THR A 282 -39.51 -18.18 -3.75
C THR A 282 -40.96 -17.96 -3.38
N ARG A 283 -41.83 -18.76 -3.95
CA ARG A 283 -43.26 -18.73 -3.65
C ARG A 283 -43.55 -19.67 -2.47
N ILE A 284 -43.92 -19.08 -1.34
CA ILE A 284 -44.32 -19.84 -0.13
C ILE A 284 -45.76 -19.45 0.20
N ASN A 285 -46.66 -20.41 0.27
CA ASN A 285 -48.09 -20.20 0.59
C ASN A 285 -48.73 -19.09 -0.28
N ASN A 286 -48.57 -19.20 -1.60
CA ASN A 286 -49.07 -18.24 -2.60
C ASN A 286 -48.55 -16.81 -2.50
N SER A 287 -47.57 -16.50 -1.62
CA SER A 287 -46.92 -15.22 -1.50
C SER A 287 -45.46 -15.29 -1.99
N MET A 288 -45.02 -14.26 -2.76
CA MET A 288 -43.62 -14.12 -3.15
C MET A 288 -42.81 -13.63 -1.96
N LYS A 289 -41.90 -14.46 -1.46
CA LYS A 289 -40.98 -14.10 -0.38
C LYS A 289 -39.55 -14.08 -0.88
N LYS A 290 -38.83 -13.03 -0.50
CA LYS A 290 -37.41 -12.91 -0.78
C LYS A 290 -36.68 -14.05 -0.08
N ALA A 291 -35.98 -14.89 -0.85
CA ALA A 291 -35.18 -15.96 -0.29
C ALA A 291 -33.94 -15.40 0.39
N THR A 292 -33.70 -15.80 1.62
CA THR A 292 -32.52 -15.40 2.41
C THR A 292 -31.35 -16.37 2.25
N ALA A 293 -31.62 -17.58 1.74
CA ALA A 293 -30.60 -18.58 1.40
C ALA A 293 -31.19 -19.63 0.45
N PHE A 294 -30.35 -20.19 -0.42
CA PHE A 294 -30.68 -21.33 -1.29
C PHE A 294 -29.83 -22.51 -0.93
N TYR A 295 -30.46 -23.68 -0.92
CA TYR A 295 -29.81 -24.98 -0.71
C TYR A 295 -30.05 -25.85 -1.94
N PHE A 296 -28.98 -26.28 -2.57
CA PHE A 296 -29.05 -27.31 -3.61
C PHE A 296 -28.62 -28.65 -3.03
N LYS A 297 -29.43 -29.69 -3.24
CA LYS A 297 -29.07 -31.05 -2.86
C LYS A 297 -28.58 -31.76 -4.12
N LEU A 298 -27.30 -32.02 -4.22
CA LEU A 298 -26.68 -32.88 -5.21
C LEU A 298 -26.17 -34.15 -4.50
N ASN A 299 -26.69 -35.30 -4.89
CA ASN A 299 -26.22 -36.62 -4.43
C ASN A 299 -26.04 -36.74 -2.89
N ASN A 300 -27.07 -36.41 -2.14
CA ASN A 300 -27.11 -36.42 -0.67
C ASN A 300 -26.21 -35.39 0.08
N ASN A 301 -25.45 -34.58 -0.59
CA ASN A 301 -24.67 -33.50 0.03
C ASN A 301 -25.38 -32.14 -0.11
N LYS A 302 -25.48 -31.38 0.98
CA LYS A 302 -25.95 -29.99 0.97
C LYS A 302 -24.87 -29.08 0.42
N MET A 303 -25.15 -28.37 -0.66
CA MET A 303 -24.34 -27.23 -1.10
C MET A 303 -25.07 -25.94 -0.77
N TYR A 304 -24.34 -24.97 -0.23
CA TYR A 304 -24.86 -23.67 0.12
C TYR A 304 -24.63 -22.69 -1.04
N GLY A 305 -25.69 -22.12 -1.57
CA GLY A 305 -25.64 -21.07 -2.57
C GLY A 305 -25.60 -19.69 -1.91
N VAL A 306 -24.92 -18.74 -2.55
CA VAL A 306 -24.61 -17.41 -2.06
C VAL A 306 -25.86 -16.56 -1.86
N GLY A 307 -26.24 -16.37 -0.62
CA GLY A 307 -27.19 -15.33 -0.21
C GLY A 307 -26.72 -14.75 1.12
N SER A 308 -26.56 -13.47 1.19
CA SER A 308 -26.11 -12.60 2.30
C SER A 308 -25.46 -13.33 3.49
N ALA A 309 -24.21 -12.96 3.74
CA ALA A 309 -23.29 -13.54 4.70
C ALA A 309 -23.86 -13.68 6.12
N ASN A 310 -24.49 -14.81 6.38
CA ASN A 310 -24.43 -15.41 7.69
C ASN A 310 -23.27 -16.41 7.64
N TYR A 311 -22.21 -16.15 8.42
CA TYR A 311 -21.17 -17.13 8.65
C TYR A 311 -21.83 -18.41 9.14
N ASN A 312 -21.69 -19.50 8.38
CA ASN A 312 -22.33 -20.76 8.73
C ASN A 312 -21.48 -21.56 9.72
N GLY A 313 -20.76 -20.90 10.59
CA GLY A 313 -20.17 -21.43 11.81
C GLY A 313 -19.16 -22.59 11.69
N SER A 314 -18.82 -23.07 10.49
CA SER A 314 -17.74 -24.06 10.32
C SER A 314 -16.39 -23.37 10.53
N VAL A 315 -15.67 -23.78 11.56
CA VAL A 315 -14.31 -23.29 11.83
C VAL A 315 -13.33 -24.42 11.53
N MET A 316 -12.31 -24.12 10.75
CA MET A 316 -11.15 -25.00 10.56
C MET A 316 -10.01 -24.44 11.40
N ASN A 317 -9.54 -25.20 12.36
CA ASN A 317 -8.41 -24.84 13.20
C ASN A 317 -7.15 -25.59 12.74
N PHE A 318 -6.04 -24.89 12.73
CA PHE A 318 -4.74 -25.42 12.36
C PHE A 318 -3.75 -25.13 13.48
N ASP A 319 -3.41 -26.15 14.25
CA ASP A 319 -2.42 -26.03 15.31
C ASP A 319 -1.00 -26.17 14.75
N TYR A 320 -0.01 -25.81 15.56
CA TYR A 320 1.40 -25.96 15.21
C TYR A 320 1.78 -27.44 15.04
N THR A 321 2.33 -27.79 13.90
CA THR A 321 2.80 -29.16 13.59
C THR A 321 4.28 -29.23 13.20
N GLY A 322 4.95 -28.09 13.05
CA GLY A 322 6.30 -28.01 12.51
C GLY A 322 6.38 -28.28 11.00
N SER A 323 5.23 -28.33 10.31
CA SER A 323 5.14 -28.59 8.88
C SER A 323 4.02 -27.75 8.23
N VAL A 324 4.01 -27.71 6.88
CA VAL A 324 2.94 -27.07 6.11
C VAL A 324 1.69 -27.95 6.15
N GLN A 325 0.55 -27.30 6.40
CA GLN A 325 -0.77 -27.90 6.33
C GLN A 325 -1.52 -27.38 5.10
N THR A 326 -2.49 -28.09 4.60
CA THR A 326 -3.25 -27.70 3.41
C THR A 326 -4.75 -27.81 3.63
N ALA A 327 -5.51 -26.92 2.98
CA ALA A 327 -6.95 -27.02 2.88
C ALA A 327 -7.40 -26.61 1.48
N THR A 328 -8.46 -27.21 0.99
CA THR A 328 -9.11 -26.79 -0.26
C THR A 328 -10.38 -26.05 0.10
N LEU A 329 -10.42 -24.76 -0.22
CA LEU A 329 -11.59 -23.92 -0.05
C LEU A 329 -12.48 -24.04 -1.29
N THR A 330 -13.76 -24.31 -1.09
CA THR A 330 -14.78 -24.23 -2.15
C THR A 330 -15.17 -22.76 -2.39
N PRO A 331 -15.87 -22.44 -3.50
CA PRO A 331 -16.39 -21.09 -3.69
C PRO A 331 -17.18 -20.60 -2.48
N GLY A 332 -16.78 -19.44 -1.94
CA GLY A 332 -17.38 -18.91 -0.71
C GLY A 332 -16.61 -17.74 -0.13
N ARG A 333 -17.07 -17.28 1.02
CA ARG A 333 -16.46 -16.19 1.78
C ARG A 333 -15.91 -16.73 3.09
N TYR A 334 -14.64 -16.52 3.33
CA TYR A 334 -13.90 -17.04 4.47
C TYR A 334 -13.30 -15.91 5.30
N LYS A 335 -13.47 -15.99 6.61
CA LYS A 335 -12.67 -15.17 7.54
C LYS A 335 -11.38 -15.95 7.82
N LEU A 336 -10.26 -15.31 7.56
CA LEU A 336 -8.92 -15.83 7.87
C LEU A 336 -8.42 -15.14 9.13
N GLU A 337 -7.82 -15.92 10.02
CA GLU A 337 -7.21 -15.44 11.25
C GLU A 337 -5.89 -16.16 11.48
N CYS A 338 -4.84 -15.42 11.75
CA CYS A 338 -3.52 -15.95 12.04
C CYS A 338 -2.96 -15.32 13.33
N TRP A 339 -2.31 -16.13 14.13
CA TRP A 339 -1.58 -15.70 15.34
C TRP A 339 -0.12 -16.12 15.18
N GLY A 340 0.80 -15.18 15.26
CA GLY A 340 2.24 -15.44 15.24
C GLY A 340 2.69 -16.09 16.54
N ALA A 341 3.84 -16.74 16.51
CA ALA A 341 4.38 -17.43 17.67
C ALA A 341 5.18 -16.48 18.58
N GLN A 342 5.27 -16.81 19.85
CA GLN A 342 6.09 -16.10 20.83
C GLN A 342 7.59 -16.40 20.61
N GLY A 343 8.46 -15.43 20.87
CA GLY A 343 9.89 -15.62 20.96
C GLY A 343 10.30 -16.37 22.23
N GLY A 344 11.52 -16.93 22.23
CA GLY A 344 12.10 -17.63 23.37
C GLY A 344 12.47 -16.66 24.52
N ASN A 345 12.32 -17.11 25.73
CA ASN A 345 12.76 -16.38 26.93
C ASN A 345 14.27 -16.49 27.11
N SER A 346 14.89 -15.51 27.78
CA SER A 346 16.23 -15.66 28.34
C SER A 346 16.16 -16.18 29.77
N ASN A 347 17.14 -16.98 30.19
CA ASN A 347 17.20 -17.53 31.54
C ASN A 347 18.62 -17.43 32.06
N GLN A 348 18.87 -16.57 33.04
CA GLN A 348 20.18 -16.45 33.69
C GLN A 348 20.29 -17.32 34.93
N SER A 349 21.52 -17.73 35.22
CA SER A 349 21.87 -18.48 36.42
C SER A 349 21.64 -17.71 37.74
N ASN A 350 21.50 -16.37 37.66
CA ASN A 350 21.22 -15.50 38.81
C ASN A 350 19.70 -15.27 39.05
N GLY A 351 18.83 -15.95 38.28
CA GLY A 351 17.37 -15.81 38.40
C GLY A 351 16.76 -14.63 37.68
N THR A 352 17.50 -13.86 36.85
CA THR A 352 16.97 -12.78 36.03
C THR A 352 16.41 -13.34 34.72
N TYR A 353 15.15 -13.06 34.43
CA TYR A 353 14.43 -13.58 33.26
C TYR A 353 14.01 -12.45 32.36
N GLY A 354 14.31 -12.53 31.06
CA GLY A 354 13.68 -11.75 30.02
C GLY A 354 12.59 -12.58 29.33
N ASN A 355 11.50 -11.95 29.00
CA ASN A 355 10.40 -12.61 28.29
C ASN A 355 10.51 -12.38 26.79
N GLY A 356 10.38 -13.46 26.01
CA GLY A 356 10.22 -13.35 24.56
C GLY A 356 8.95 -12.58 24.20
N GLY A 357 9.04 -11.77 23.16
CA GLY A 357 7.93 -10.99 22.64
C GLY A 357 6.78 -11.89 22.19
N LYS A 358 5.55 -11.45 22.41
CA LYS A 358 4.36 -12.17 21.95
C LYS A 358 4.22 -12.05 20.43
N GLY A 359 3.65 -13.09 19.80
CA GLY A 359 3.27 -13.04 18.41
C GLY A 359 2.11 -12.07 18.15
N GLY A 360 2.03 -11.55 16.93
CA GLY A 360 0.98 -10.67 16.48
C GLY A 360 -0.26 -11.43 16.01
N TYR A 361 -1.29 -10.68 15.66
CA TYR A 361 -2.55 -11.19 15.11
C TYR A 361 -2.88 -10.48 13.81
N SER A 362 -3.33 -11.25 12.83
CA SER A 362 -3.83 -10.72 11.54
C SER A 362 -5.15 -11.36 11.18
N THR A 363 -6.07 -10.58 10.64
CA THR A 363 -7.37 -11.07 10.18
C THR A 363 -7.76 -10.42 8.87
N GLY A 364 -8.52 -11.15 8.05
CA GLY A 364 -9.02 -10.65 6.77
C GLY A 364 -10.15 -11.52 6.23
N ILE A 365 -10.79 -11.03 5.19
CA ILE A 365 -11.84 -11.76 4.48
C ILE A 365 -11.33 -12.15 3.09
N LEU A 366 -11.34 -13.44 2.81
CA LEU A 366 -11.04 -14.01 1.49
C LEU A 366 -12.32 -14.40 0.78
N ASN A 367 -12.50 -13.91 -0.45
CA ASN A 367 -13.56 -14.36 -1.35
C ASN A 367 -12.97 -15.35 -2.36
N VAL A 368 -13.48 -16.57 -2.36
CA VAL A 368 -13.02 -17.65 -3.24
C VAL A 368 -14.09 -17.90 -4.30
N SER A 369 -13.73 -17.81 -5.58
CA SER A 369 -14.66 -17.99 -6.71
C SER A 369 -14.61 -19.39 -7.33
N THR A 370 -13.50 -20.11 -7.14
CA THR A 370 -13.26 -21.48 -7.62
C THR A 370 -12.61 -22.29 -6.51
N ASN A 371 -12.65 -23.62 -6.60
CA ASN A 371 -11.91 -24.45 -5.64
C ASN A 371 -10.44 -24.01 -5.58
N THR A 372 -10.00 -23.57 -4.42
CA THR A 372 -8.68 -22.99 -4.21
C THR A 372 -7.96 -23.72 -3.09
N THR A 373 -6.82 -24.31 -3.39
CA THR A 373 -5.95 -24.88 -2.37
C THR A 373 -5.16 -23.76 -1.69
N ILE A 374 -5.21 -23.73 -0.37
CA ILE A 374 -4.40 -22.85 0.46
C ILE A 374 -3.41 -23.67 1.28
N TYR A 375 -2.27 -23.07 1.55
CA TYR A 375 -1.20 -23.67 2.34
C TYR A 375 -1.06 -22.86 3.63
N ILE A 376 -1.21 -23.53 4.75
CA ILE A 376 -1.20 -22.95 6.09
C ILE A 376 0.11 -23.30 6.77
N THR A 377 0.87 -22.30 7.15
CA THR A 377 2.12 -22.48 7.90
C THR A 377 1.95 -21.81 9.26
N VAL A 378 1.85 -22.62 10.30
CA VAL A 378 1.71 -22.12 11.67
C VAL A 378 3.10 -21.95 12.26
N GLY A 379 3.39 -20.75 12.79
CA GLY A 379 4.69 -20.41 13.37
C GLY A 379 5.00 -21.21 14.61
N GLY A 380 6.25 -21.64 14.74
CA GLY A 380 6.76 -22.28 15.95
C GLY A 380 7.23 -21.26 16.98
N GLN A 381 7.10 -21.56 18.26
CA GLN A 381 7.71 -20.77 19.32
C GLN A 381 9.24 -20.86 19.24
N GLY A 382 9.94 -19.74 19.48
CA GLY A 382 11.39 -19.74 19.61
C GLY A 382 11.84 -20.52 20.86
N GLN A 383 12.96 -21.21 20.77
CA GLN A 383 13.52 -21.91 21.92
C GLN A 383 13.97 -20.92 23.00
N ASN A 384 13.80 -21.30 24.26
CA ASN A 384 14.35 -20.54 25.38
C ASN A 384 15.88 -20.62 25.39
N GLY A 385 16.51 -19.56 25.87
CA GLY A 385 17.97 -19.45 25.94
C GLY A 385 18.62 -20.57 26.79
N VAL A 386 19.68 -21.13 26.26
CA VAL A 386 20.53 -22.11 26.94
C VAL A 386 21.98 -21.64 26.87
N LEU A 387 22.70 -21.72 27.99
CA LEU A 387 24.08 -21.22 28.14
C LEU A 387 25.02 -21.84 27.09
N ASN A 388 25.80 -21.00 26.43
CA ASN A 388 26.79 -21.39 25.42
C ASN A 388 26.23 -22.27 24.28
N THR A 389 24.94 -22.17 24.03
CA THR A 389 24.27 -23.01 23.05
C THR A 389 23.53 -22.14 22.03
N ARG A 390 23.56 -22.54 20.78
CA ARG A 390 22.68 -21.94 19.75
C ARG A 390 21.25 -22.41 19.99
N THR A 391 20.35 -21.48 20.16
CA THR A 391 18.92 -21.72 20.36
C THR A 391 18.16 -21.49 19.09
N ALA A 392 17.37 -22.47 18.67
CA ALA A 392 16.64 -22.40 17.40
C ALA A 392 15.55 -21.34 17.45
N GLY A 393 15.46 -20.57 16.39
CA GLY A 393 14.28 -19.79 16.08
C GLY A 393 13.08 -20.68 15.78
N GLY A 394 11.88 -20.15 15.96
CA GLY A 394 10.64 -20.85 15.68
C GLY A 394 10.48 -21.14 14.18
N PHE A 395 9.84 -22.26 13.86
CA PHE A 395 9.53 -22.65 12.48
C PHE A 395 8.79 -21.51 11.76
N ASN A 396 9.07 -21.34 10.47
CA ASN A 396 8.57 -20.27 9.60
C ASN A 396 9.16 -18.89 9.95
N GLY A 397 10.47 -18.81 9.96
CA GLY A 397 11.22 -17.57 9.85
C GLY A 397 11.67 -16.93 11.17
N GLY A 398 11.53 -17.57 12.30
CA GLY A 398 12.18 -17.13 13.53
C GLY A 398 13.70 -17.24 13.43
N GLY A 399 14.45 -16.19 13.83
CA GLY A 399 15.90 -16.17 13.84
C GLY A 399 16.48 -16.94 15.03
N ASP A 400 17.64 -17.58 14.87
CA ASP A 400 18.33 -18.27 15.95
C ASP A 400 19.02 -17.29 16.90
N GLY A 401 18.99 -17.59 18.20
CA GLY A 401 19.78 -16.91 19.19
C GLY A 401 21.09 -17.66 19.50
N TYR A 402 22.11 -16.94 19.93
CA TYR A 402 23.35 -17.51 20.45
C TYR A 402 24.00 -16.58 21.47
N GLY A 403 24.70 -17.14 22.41
CA GLY A 403 25.59 -16.37 23.26
C GLY A 403 25.99 -17.08 24.57
N THR A 404 27.01 -16.55 25.20
CA THR A 404 27.45 -16.94 26.54
C THR A 404 26.41 -16.69 27.63
N ASN A 405 25.27 -16.15 27.24
CA ASN A 405 24.31 -15.46 28.09
C ASN A 405 22.84 -15.89 27.90
N ASN A 406 22.59 -17.10 27.47
CA ASN A 406 21.23 -17.69 27.40
C ASN A 406 20.20 -16.87 26.53
N PHE A 407 20.59 -16.46 25.37
CA PHE A 407 19.66 -15.79 24.43
C PHE A 407 18.68 -16.77 23.78
N GLY A 408 17.43 -16.41 23.74
CA GLY A 408 16.38 -17.21 23.07
C GLY A 408 16.38 -17.06 21.55
N GLY A 409 15.69 -17.96 20.86
CA GLY A 409 15.36 -17.85 19.44
C GLY A 409 14.09 -17.01 19.22
N GLY A 410 13.99 -16.29 18.11
CA GLY A 410 12.78 -15.55 17.72
C GLY A 410 11.61 -16.48 17.40
N GLY A 411 10.37 -16.01 17.57
CA GLY A 411 9.16 -16.73 17.18
C GLY A 411 8.93 -16.73 15.66
N GLY A 412 8.36 -17.80 15.13
CA GLY A 412 7.98 -17.89 13.72
C GLY A 412 6.68 -17.15 13.39
N ALA A 413 6.52 -16.73 12.15
CA ALA A 413 5.27 -16.18 11.66
C ALA A 413 4.23 -17.27 11.37
N SER A 414 2.94 -16.94 11.50
CA SER A 414 1.87 -17.78 10.95
C SER A 414 1.29 -17.13 9.72
N ASP A 415 1.12 -17.88 8.65
CA ASP A 415 0.62 -17.34 7.39
C ASP A 415 -0.21 -18.34 6.58
N ILE A 416 -0.94 -17.80 5.63
CA ILE A 416 -1.64 -18.56 4.59
C ILE A 416 -1.12 -18.08 3.24
N SER A 417 -0.75 -19.02 2.35
CA SER A 417 -0.24 -18.77 1.02
C SER A 417 -0.98 -19.55 -0.05
N LEU A 418 -0.88 -19.08 -1.29
CA LEU A 418 -1.49 -19.71 -2.47
C LEU A 418 -0.53 -20.64 -3.21
N MET A 419 0.76 -20.64 -2.87
CA MET A 419 1.76 -21.56 -3.38
C MET A 419 2.32 -22.41 -2.23
N SER A 420 2.61 -23.67 -2.54
CA SER A 420 3.21 -24.59 -1.57
C SER A 420 4.56 -24.09 -1.10
N PRO A 421 4.75 -23.88 0.22
CA PRO A 421 6.04 -23.52 0.75
C PRO A 421 7.08 -24.62 0.56
N VAL A 422 8.27 -24.20 0.11
CA VAL A 422 9.46 -25.04 0.08
C VAL A 422 10.46 -24.48 1.07
N PHE A 423 10.93 -25.32 2.00
CA PHE A 423 11.90 -24.93 3.01
C PHE A 423 13.27 -25.52 2.71
N SER A 424 14.32 -24.75 2.93
CA SER A 424 15.70 -25.16 2.77
C SER A 424 16.48 -24.91 4.07
N HIS A 425 17.43 -25.79 4.38
CA HIS A 425 18.34 -25.60 5.50
C HIS A 425 19.46 -24.63 5.17
N SER A 426 19.90 -23.87 6.16
CA SER A 426 21.08 -23.01 6.09
C SER A 426 21.95 -23.28 7.32
N SER A 427 23.27 -23.12 7.19
CA SER A 427 24.21 -23.21 8.31
C SER A 427 23.98 -22.12 9.39
N TYR A 428 23.18 -21.11 9.06
CA TYR A 428 22.89 -19.97 9.93
C TYR A 428 21.48 -20.00 10.53
N PHE A 429 20.65 -20.97 10.13
CA PHE A 429 19.30 -21.16 10.66
C PHE A 429 19.08 -22.63 10.93
N ILE A 430 18.79 -22.99 12.17
CA ILE A 430 18.46 -24.38 12.53
C ILE A 430 17.12 -24.76 11.89
N ASN A 431 16.16 -23.82 11.84
CA ASN A 431 14.89 -24.00 11.15
C ASN A 431 14.94 -23.39 9.76
N ASN A 432 14.22 -24.03 8.86
CA ASN A 432 14.29 -23.84 7.42
C ASN A 432 13.95 -22.42 6.96
N ILE A 433 14.71 -21.93 6.01
CA ILE A 433 14.38 -20.71 5.25
C ILE A 433 13.39 -21.09 4.15
N ARG A 434 12.31 -20.34 4.06
CA ARG A 434 11.27 -20.52 3.05
C ARG A 434 11.66 -19.87 1.71
N ASP A 435 11.29 -20.50 0.60
CA ASP A 435 11.54 -20.00 -0.76
C ASP A 435 10.79 -18.68 -1.04
N THR A 436 11.39 -17.85 -1.91
CA THR A 436 10.86 -16.52 -2.22
C THR A 436 9.48 -16.56 -2.90
N ASN A 437 9.21 -17.54 -3.77
CA ASN A 437 7.94 -17.59 -4.51
C ASN A 437 6.76 -17.85 -3.58
N SER A 438 6.91 -18.79 -2.66
CA SER A 438 5.86 -19.05 -1.67
C SER A 438 5.72 -17.90 -0.66
N LEU A 439 6.81 -17.21 -0.29
CA LEU A 439 6.73 -15.99 0.51
C LEU A 439 5.93 -14.88 -0.19
N LEU A 440 6.12 -14.69 -1.50
CA LEU A 440 5.37 -13.71 -2.30
C LEU A 440 3.89 -14.09 -2.51
N SER A 441 3.54 -15.37 -2.35
CA SER A 441 2.15 -15.85 -2.49
C SER A 441 1.32 -15.77 -1.20
N ARG A 442 1.89 -15.27 -0.11
CA ARG A 442 1.19 -15.13 1.18
C ARG A 442 0.08 -14.08 1.08
N ILE A 443 -1.12 -14.45 1.50
CA ILE A 443 -2.30 -13.57 1.49
C ILE A 443 -2.62 -12.98 2.85
N ILE A 444 -2.10 -13.58 3.93
CA ILE A 444 -2.19 -13.08 5.30
C ILE A 444 -0.98 -13.56 6.09
N VAL A 445 -0.43 -12.71 6.94
CA VAL A 445 0.73 -13.01 7.78
C VAL A 445 0.55 -12.38 9.15
N ALA A 446 0.75 -13.17 10.21
CA ALA A 446 0.89 -12.69 11.57
C ALA A 446 2.34 -12.87 12.01
N GLY A 447 3.02 -11.78 12.37
CA GLY A 447 4.44 -11.80 12.75
C GLY A 447 4.69 -12.49 14.08
N GLY A 448 5.78 -13.22 14.18
CA GLY A 448 6.31 -13.78 15.43
C GLY A 448 7.01 -12.71 16.27
N GLY A 449 7.08 -12.91 17.58
CA GLY A 449 7.80 -12.04 18.51
C GLY A 449 9.31 -12.26 18.49
N GLY A 450 10.09 -11.23 18.79
CA GLY A 450 11.53 -11.33 19.01
C GLY A 450 11.85 -12.09 20.30
N SER A 451 13.02 -12.69 20.38
CA SER A 451 13.46 -13.36 21.60
C SER A 451 13.89 -12.37 22.68
N ALA A 452 13.94 -12.85 23.91
CA ALA A 452 14.52 -12.12 25.02
C ALA A 452 16.06 -12.22 25.03
N GLY A 453 16.63 -11.17 25.60
CA GLY A 453 18.04 -11.08 25.92
C GLY A 453 18.26 -10.50 27.31
N TYR A 454 19.45 -9.93 27.53
CA TYR A 454 19.72 -9.09 28.69
C TYR A 454 20.82 -8.06 28.33
N ASP A 455 20.92 -7.03 29.11
CA ASP A 455 21.97 -6.03 28.95
C ASP A 455 23.25 -6.40 29.72
N VAL A 456 24.34 -5.70 29.45
CA VAL A 456 25.63 -5.93 30.11
C VAL A 456 25.62 -5.63 31.62
N SER A 457 24.55 -5.07 32.14
CA SER A 457 24.33 -4.83 33.57
C SER A 457 23.48 -5.93 34.21
N ASN A 458 23.27 -7.06 33.50
CA ASN A 458 22.42 -8.17 33.91
C ASN A 458 20.94 -7.84 34.14
N ASN A 459 20.43 -6.80 33.47
CA ASN A 459 19.00 -6.51 33.51
C ASN A 459 18.29 -7.25 32.37
N ALA A 460 17.08 -7.73 32.64
CA ALA A 460 16.26 -8.41 31.65
C ALA A 460 15.92 -7.48 30.47
N ALA A 461 16.16 -7.94 29.26
CA ALA A 461 15.73 -7.31 28.02
C ALA A 461 14.63 -8.16 27.38
N ASN A 462 13.42 -7.63 27.34
CA ASN A 462 12.29 -8.34 26.75
C ASN A 462 12.32 -8.23 25.22
N GLY A 463 11.92 -9.29 24.55
CA GLY A 463 11.73 -9.28 23.09
C GLY A 463 10.57 -8.39 22.65
N GLY A 464 10.71 -7.75 21.50
CA GLY A 464 9.65 -6.98 20.88
C GLY A 464 8.49 -7.86 20.40
N ALA A 465 7.25 -7.40 20.57
CA ALA A 465 6.09 -8.14 20.07
C ALA A 465 6.01 -8.08 18.54
N GLY A 466 5.59 -9.19 17.93
CA GLY A 466 5.29 -9.26 16.51
C GLY A 466 3.93 -8.63 16.17
N GLY A 467 3.70 -8.33 14.91
CA GLY A 467 2.39 -7.96 14.38
C GLY A 467 2.21 -6.49 14.08
N GLY A 468 0.97 -6.15 13.77
CA GLY A 468 0.61 -4.85 13.24
C GLY A 468 1.25 -4.56 11.88
N THR A 469 1.26 -3.29 11.46
CA THR A 469 2.01 -2.83 10.28
C THR A 469 3.50 -2.66 10.58
N THR A 470 3.85 -2.57 11.84
CA THR A 470 5.23 -2.50 12.37
C THR A 470 5.31 -3.34 13.64
N GLY A 471 6.27 -4.25 13.69
CA GLY A 471 6.61 -4.98 14.91
C GLY A 471 7.22 -4.03 15.95
N GLN A 472 7.13 -4.39 17.23
CA GLN A 472 7.75 -3.62 18.30
C GLN A 472 9.25 -3.87 18.35
N ASP A 473 9.98 -2.84 18.75
CA ASP A 473 11.39 -2.94 19.05
C ASP A 473 11.60 -3.74 20.35
N GLY A 474 12.74 -4.41 20.48
CA GLY A 474 13.13 -5.04 21.73
C GLY A 474 13.32 -3.99 22.83
N LEU A 475 12.95 -4.33 24.06
CA LEU A 475 13.10 -3.43 25.20
C LEU A 475 14.47 -3.64 25.85
N SER A 476 15.35 -2.65 25.77
CA SER A 476 16.63 -2.57 26.46
C SER A 476 16.84 -1.16 26.99
N ASN A 477 17.43 -1.02 28.16
CA ASN A 477 17.81 0.30 28.69
C ASN A 477 19.01 0.93 27.94
N ARG A 478 19.50 0.27 26.89
CA ARG A 478 20.59 0.73 26.04
C ARG A 478 20.14 1.02 24.61
N VAL A 479 20.94 1.81 23.93
CA VAL A 479 20.71 2.31 22.56
C VAL A 479 20.67 1.20 21.50
N TYR A 480 21.10 -0.01 21.84
CA TYR A 480 21.29 -1.13 20.89
C TYR A 480 20.30 -2.26 21.15
N HIS A 481 19.12 -2.14 20.61
CA HIS A 481 18.11 -3.20 20.60
C HIS A 481 17.72 -3.52 19.15
N GLY A 482 17.24 -4.73 18.89
CA GLY A 482 16.69 -5.10 17.59
C GLY A 482 15.40 -4.31 17.31
N THR A 483 15.26 -3.81 16.10
CA THR A 483 14.06 -3.06 15.70
C THR A 483 13.02 -3.97 15.06
N GLY A 484 11.75 -3.60 15.19
CA GLY A 484 10.66 -4.33 14.56
C GLY A 484 10.68 -4.25 13.03
N GLY A 485 10.31 -5.35 12.36
CA GLY A 485 10.09 -5.37 10.91
C GLY A 485 8.84 -4.57 10.53
N LYS A 486 8.83 -3.95 9.36
CA LYS A 486 7.72 -3.18 8.78
C LYS A 486 7.15 -3.91 7.55
N GLN A 487 6.11 -3.36 6.95
CA GLN A 487 5.54 -3.95 5.71
C GLN A 487 6.42 -3.72 4.47
N THR A 488 7.36 -2.80 4.52
CA THR A 488 8.25 -2.43 3.40
C THR A 488 9.72 -2.69 3.67
N THR A 489 10.12 -2.89 4.94
CA THR A 489 11.51 -3.06 5.34
C THR A 489 11.65 -4.02 6.52
N PHE A 490 12.74 -4.74 6.58
CA PHE A 490 13.09 -5.57 7.73
C PHE A 490 13.66 -4.72 8.89
N GLY A 491 13.61 -5.26 10.09
CA GLY A 491 14.24 -4.69 11.27
C GLY A 491 15.76 -4.87 11.24
N THR A 492 16.47 -4.02 11.98
CA THR A 492 17.92 -4.09 12.14
C THR A 492 18.26 -4.74 13.47
N GLY A 493 19.22 -5.67 13.46
CA GLY A 493 19.75 -6.28 14.69
C GLY A 493 20.50 -5.25 15.53
N GLY A 494 20.34 -5.29 16.84
CA GLY A 494 21.13 -4.49 17.78
C GLY A 494 22.53 -5.10 17.94
N SER A 495 23.60 -4.27 17.84
CA SER A 495 24.98 -4.65 18.15
C SER A 495 25.57 -3.72 19.18
N LEU A 496 26.37 -4.24 20.12
CA LEU A 496 26.95 -3.45 21.19
C LEU A 496 28.08 -2.51 20.74
N GLU A 497 28.77 -2.77 19.63
CA GLU A 497 29.94 -1.99 19.23
C GLU A 497 30.04 -1.66 17.74
N GLU A 498 29.45 -2.44 16.85
CA GLU A 498 29.38 -2.12 15.41
C GLU A 498 28.11 -2.68 14.78
N PRO A 499 27.31 -1.88 14.08
CA PRO A 499 26.18 -2.40 13.34
C PRO A 499 26.68 -3.33 12.23
N ASN A 500 26.36 -4.60 12.26
CA ASN A 500 26.66 -5.65 11.28
C ASN A 500 27.81 -6.64 11.60
N ARG A 501 28.42 -6.59 12.77
CA ARG A 501 29.59 -7.44 13.00
C ARG A 501 29.25 -8.92 13.23
N TYR A 502 28.07 -9.24 13.78
CA TYR A 502 27.81 -10.55 14.36
C TYR A 502 26.43 -11.17 14.12
N SER A 503 25.58 -10.60 13.28
CA SER A 503 24.26 -11.17 13.01
C SER A 503 23.96 -11.32 11.54
N VAL A 504 23.28 -12.39 11.17
CA VAL A 504 22.65 -12.49 9.85
C VAL A 504 21.45 -11.55 9.85
N GLN A 505 21.49 -10.56 8.97
CA GLN A 505 20.44 -9.55 8.83
C GLN A 505 19.05 -10.18 8.65
N ALA A 506 18.06 -9.58 9.26
CA ALA A 506 16.67 -9.86 8.95
C ALA A 506 16.38 -9.63 7.46
N LYS A 507 15.43 -10.35 6.92
CA LYS A 507 15.03 -10.23 5.51
C LYS A 507 13.55 -10.54 5.32
N PHE A 508 13.11 -10.55 4.07
CA PHE A 508 11.75 -10.93 3.71
C PHE A 508 11.44 -12.34 4.21
N GLY A 509 10.50 -12.46 5.11
CA GLY A 509 10.07 -13.72 5.72
C GLY A 509 10.86 -14.20 6.93
N CYS A 510 12.05 -13.65 7.22
CA CYS A 510 12.93 -14.16 8.28
C CYS A 510 13.42 -13.06 9.21
N GLY A 511 13.42 -13.31 10.52
CA GLY A 511 14.10 -12.51 11.54
C GLY A 511 15.62 -12.59 11.47
N ALA A 512 16.30 -11.64 12.09
CA ALA A 512 17.75 -11.67 12.24
C ALA A 512 18.21 -12.88 13.07
N SER A 513 19.37 -13.42 12.74
CA SER A 513 19.92 -14.62 13.40
C SER A 513 21.37 -14.42 13.78
N ALA A 514 21.79 -14.99 14.89
CA ALA A 514 23.22 -15.06 15.25
C ALA A 514 24.01 -15.82 14.18
N SER A 515 25.18 -15.29 13.75
CA SER A 515 25.89 -15.80 12.57
C SER A 515 26.87 -16.93 12.89
N ASN A 516 27.47 -16.97 14.08
CA ASN A 516 28.46 -17.98 14.46
C ASN A 516 28.48 -18.24 15.98
N SER A 517 29.36 -19.11 16.40
CA SER A 517 29.47 -19.53 17.81
C SER A 517 30.06 -18.50 18.78
N THR A 518 30.55 -17.38 18.28
CA THR A 518 31.07 -16.26 19.07
C THR A 518 30.14 -15.07 19.15
N ASP A 519 29.03 -15.10 18.40
CA ASP A 519 28.04 -14.03 18.41
C ASP A 519 27.23 -14.05 19.71
N VAL A 520 26.90 -12.85 20.17
CA VAL A 520 26.07 -12.63 21.36
C VAL A 520 24.84 -11.86 20.88
N ALA A 521 23.82 -12.59 20.40
CA ALA A 521 22.64 -11.96 19.86
C ALA A 521 21.36 -12.77 20.10
N PRO A 522 20.27 -12.11 20.52
CA PRO A 522 18.93 -12.68 20.51
C PRO A 522 18.41 -12.83 19.07
N GLY A 523 17.53 -13.80 18.83
CA GLY A 523 16.92 -14.01 17.51
C GLY A 523 15.74 -13.08 17.26
N GLY A 524 15.65 -12.52 16.05
CA GLY A 524 14.52 -11.71 15.61
C GLY A 524 13.29 -12.55 15.25
N GLY A 525 12.09 -11.99 15.39
CA GLY A 525 10.83 -12.65 14.99
C GLY A 525 10.65 -12.73 13.47
N GLY A 526 10.04 -13.82 12.99
CA GLY A 526 9.60 -13.97 11.60
C GLY A 526 8.41 -13.05 11.28
N GLY A 527 8.18 -12.73 10.00
CA GLY A 527 7.06 -11.87 9.63
C GLY A 527 6.91 -11.72 8.12
N TRP A 528 6.13 -10.71 7.69
CA TRP A 528 6.16 -10.27 6.29
C TRP A 528 7.59 -9.86 5.95
N TYR A 529 8.15 -8.90 6.71
CA TYR A 529 9.58 -8.74 6.89
C TYR A 529 9.94 -9.11 8.34
N GLY A 530 11.11 -9.68 8.54
CA GLY A 530 11.57 -10.11 9.86
C GLY A 530 12.02 -8.95 10.74
N GLY A 531 11.94 -9.12 12.06
CA GLY A 531 12.51 -8.23 13.07
C GLY A 531 14.02 -8.43 13.21
N GLY A 532 14.72 -7.41 13.72
CA GLY A 532 16.13 -7.40 14.05
C GLY A 532 16.50 -8.16 15.32
#